data_730888ea6e7b64d6e5675a61cd22c700
#
_entry.id   730888ea6e7b64d6e5675a61cd22c700
#
_cell.length_a   1.000
_cell.length_b   1.000
_cell.length_c   1.000
_cell.angle_alpha   90.00
_cell.angle_beta   90.00
_cell.angle_gamma   90.00
#
_symmetry.space_group_name_H-M   'P 1'
#
loop_
_entity.id
_entity.type
_entity.pdbx_description
1 polymer ?
#
loop_
_entity_poly.entity_id
_entity_poly.type
_entity_poly.pdbx_seq_one_letter_code
_entity_poly.pdbx_strand_id
1 'polypeptide(L)'
;MRSWSARRFWLVCLLLVGASCARVPRPAVTRPQDALVSLQNTAKLVDDGGVASLRVALGESLIWLRTRPVDHRFVYGPREVTAGELVASLERLRDRLTDDMSSQDVSNAVLAEFDLLESAGGEDGTVLFTGYYEPMLDGSMTRTDEYSIPVLSAPDDLIEVPLEPFAERFASEKVFGRLEGKRLVPYWNRSEIRGGKLSQRKLELAWVRDPVALFFMEVQGSGTLRLTDGSERRVGYAASNGRPYRSIGSLLIQEGAIPKEQMSMQALRAWLAANPAQRDRVLDHNESYVFFRFLPGAAVGSLGREVTPGRSIATDARLFPKGGLAFIQTDHPVKMADGSVQWKPLSRFVFNQDTGGAIRGAGRVDVFWGRGPEAELAAGMMKQQGRLFFLVPKPRVTVATP
;
A
#
# COMPACT_ATOMS: atom_id res chain seq x y z
N MET A 1 8.99 -57.29 69.51
CA MET A 1 9.88 -57.93 68.49
C MET A 1 9.56 -57.32 67.11
N ARG A 2 10.59 -56.86 66.38
CA ARG A 2 10.66 -56.44 65.00
C ARG A 2 10.06 -55.04 64.65
N SER A 3 11.01 -54.08 64.59
CA SER A 3 10.97 -52.79 63.98
C SER A 3 10.82 -52.86 62.46
N TRP A 4 10.07 -51.98 61.88
CA TRP A 4 10.17 -51.66 60.47
C TRP A 4 10.38 -50.14 60.27
N SER A 5 11.55 -49.80 59.75
CA SER A 5 12.02 -48.50 59.45
C SER A 5 11.37 -47.99 58.14
N ALA A 6 10.69 -46.85 58.18
CA ALA A 6 10.21 -46.13 56.99
C ALA A 6 11.30 -45.25 56.43
N ARG A 7 11.79 -45.59 55.25
CA ARG A 7 12.67 -44.69 54.42
C ARG A 7 11.81 -43.64 53.75
N ARG A 8 12.03 -42.39 54.10
CA ARG A 8 11.47 -41.21 53.39
C ARG A 8 12.26 -40.96 52.11
N PHE A 9 11.60 -41.17 50.95
CA PHE A 9 12.08 -40.72 49.65
C PHE A 9 11.69 -39.22 49.46
N TRP A 10 12.68 -38.34 49.37
CA TRP A 10 12.49 -36.98 48.96
C TRP A 10 12.53 -36.92 47.43
N LEU A 11 11.37 -36.67 46.78
CA LEU A 11 11.29 -36.35 45.37
C LEU A 11 11.54 -34.85 45.22
N VAL A 12 12.73 -34.47 44.70
CA VAL A 12 13.03 -33.11 44.31
C VAL A 12 12.44 -32.91 42.92
N CYS A 13 11.27 -32.25 42.85
CA CYS A 13 10.74 -31.73 41.58
C CYS A 13 11.55 -30.49 41.17
N LEU A 14 12.47 -30.66 40.22
CA LEU A 14 13.07 -29.53 39.49
C LEU A 14 12.00 -28.90 38.57
N LEU A 15 11.40 -27.81 39.01
CA LEU A 15 10.62 -26.92 38.15
C LEU A 15 11.57 -26.16 37.20
N LEU A 16 11.72 -26.69 35.99
CA LEU A 16 12.29 -25.92 34.86
C LEU A 16 11.30 -24.80 34.52
N VAL A 17 11.52 -23.63 35.10
CA VAL A 17 10.88 -22.38 34.63
C VAL A 17 11.52 -22.04 33.30
N GLY A 18 10.89 -22.47 32.22
CA GLY A 18 11.19 -21.97 30.87
C GLY A 18 10.91 -20.47 30.84
N ALA A 19 11.94 -19.64 30.93
CA ALA A 19 11.84 -18.23 30.69
C ALA A 19 11.46 -18.01 29.20
N SER A 20 10.16 -18.04 28.92
CA SER A 20 9.65 -17.47 27.68
C SER A 20 9.96 -15.99 27.72
N CYS A 21 10.96 -15.55 26.95
CA CYS A 21 11.18 -14.12 26.71
C CYS A 21 9.96 -13.54 25.99
N ALA A 22 8.93 -13.21 26.75
CA ALA A 22 7.85 -12.38 26.25
C ALA A 22 8.47 -11.04 25.84
N ARG A 23 8.59 -10.78 24.53
CA ARG A 23 8.98 -9.46 24.03
C ARG A 23 7.97 -8.45 24.55
N VAL A 24 8.42 -7.49 25.32
CA VAL A 24 7.61 -6.34 25.73
C VAL A 24 7.23 -5.58 24.45
N PRO A 25 5.93 -5.39 24.17
CA PRO A 25 5.50 -4.62 23.01
C PRO A 25 6.13 -3.23 23.00
N ARG A 26 6.71 -2.81 21.88
CA ARG A 26 7.24 -1.46 21.73
C ARG A 26 6.09 -0.48 21.64
N PRO A 27 6.20 0.73 22.21
CA PRO A 27 5.19 1.75 22.02
C PRO A 27 5.07 2.11 20.53
N ALA A 28 3.84 2.39 20.10
CA ALA A 28 3.58 2.78 18.71
C ALA A 28 4.37 4.04 18.34
N VAL A 29 5.06 3.98 17.20
CA VAL A 29 5.79 5.13 16.66
C VAL A 29 4.79 6.15 16.10
N THR A 30 4.77 7.36 16.65
CA THR A 30 3.87 8.44 16.25
C THR A 30 4.58 9.66 15.69
N ARG A 31 5.90 9.77 15.85
CA ARG A 31 6.70 10.92 15.39
C ARG A 31 7.72 10.47 14.35
N PRO A 32 7.96 11.26 13.29
CA PRO A 32 8.93 10.91 12.25
C PRO A 32 10.36 10.77 12.78
N GLN A 33 10.73 11.49 13.86
CA GLN A 33 12.06 11.39 14.49
C GLN A 33 12.33 10.00 15.07
N ASP A 34 11.27 9.26 15.45
CA ASP A 34 11.39 7.94 16.07
C ASP A 34 11.17 6.80 15.06
N ALA A 35 10.80 7.13 13.80
CA ALA A 35 10.41 6.15 12.80
C ALA A 35 11.60 5.38 12.20
N LEU A 36 12.78 5.98 12.21
CA LEU A 36 14.02 5.40 11.69
C LEU A 36 15.09 5.40 12.78
N VAL A 37 15.83 4.30 12.90
CA VAL A 37 16.85 4.10 13.88
C VAL A 37 18.17 3.65 13.23
N SER A 38 19.29 3.81 13.94
CA SER A 38 20.58 3.28 13.47
C SER A 38 20.53 1.76 13.37
N LEU A 39 21.22 1.19 12.35
CA LEU A 39 21.28 -0.24 12.16
C LEU A 39 21.86 -0.94 13.40
N GLN A 40 21.14 -1.97 13.88
CA GLN A 40 21.64 -2.87 14.91
C GLN A 40 22.47 -4.02 14.34
N ASN A 41 22.22 -4.40 13.07
CA ASN A 41 22.89 -5.49 12.37
C ASN A 41 23.21 -5.07 10.93
N THR A 42 24.36 -5.55 10.43
CA THR A 42 24.77 -5.31 9.04
C THR A 42 23.71 -5.84 8.06
N ALA A 43 23.22 -5.01 7.16
CA ALA A 43 22.32 -5.41 6.08
C ALA A 43 23.16 -5.69 4.82
N LYS A 44 22.98 -6.88 4.23
CA LYS A 44 23.52 -7.17 2.90
C LYS A 44 22.54 -6.60 1.88
N LEU A 45 22.97 -5.57 1.16
CA LEU A 45 22.15 -4.95 0.11
C LEU A 45 22.45 -5.66 -1.22
N VAL A 46 21.49 -6.40 -1.74
CA VAL A 46 21.56 -7.03 -3.07
C VAL A 46 20.28 -6.69 -3.79
N ASP A 47 20.38 -5.94 -4.88
CA ASP A 47 19.21 -5.56 -5.68
C ASP A 47 18.84 -6.68 -6.66
N ASP A 48 17.64 -7.23 -6.55
CA ASP A 48 17.12 -8.29 -7.41
C ASP A 48 16.26 -7.77 -8.58
N GLY A 49 16.02 -6.47 -8.67
CA GLY A 49 15.04 -5.87 -9.59
C GLY A 49 15.61 -5.28 -10.88
N GLY A 50 16.94 -5.29 -11.06
CA GLY A 50 17.61 -4.72 -12.25
C GLY A 50 17.67 -3.19 -12.27
N VAL A 51 18.71 -2.65 -12.91
CA VAL A 51 19.04 -1.22 -12.89
C VAL A 51 18.01 -0.37 -13.64
N ALA A 52 17.51 -0.84 -14.77
CA ALA A 52 16.60 -0.06 -15.62
C ALA A 52 15.33 0.39 -14.85
N SER A 53 14.69 -0.52 -14.11
CA SER A 53 13.52 -0.19 -13.29
C SER A 53 13.85 0.75 -12.12
N LEU A 54 15.04 0.63 -11.53
CA LEU A 54 15.52 1.53 -10.48
C LEU A 54 15.71 2.95 -11.02
N ARG A 55 16.29 3.11 -12.21
CA ARG A 55 16.47 4.41 -12.89
C ARG A 55 15.15 5.09 -13.19
N VAL A 56 14.13 4.33 -13.62
CA VAL A 56 12.77 4.87 -13.86
C VAL A 56 12.20 5.44 -12.57
N ALA A 57 12.15 4.64 -11.50
CA ALA A 57 11.59 5.09 -10.21
C ALA A 57 12.38 6.27 -9.61
N LEU A 58 13.72 6.28 -9.74
CA LEU A 58 14.58 7.39 -9.34
C LEU A 58 14.22 8.66 -10.11
N GLY A 59 14.02 8.55 -11.44
CA GLY A 59 13.61 9.67 -12.28
C GLY A 59 12.31 10.31 -11.83
N GLU A 60 11.30 9.51 -11.53
CA GLU A 60 10.00 9.98 -11.03
C GLU A 60 10.12 10.70 -9.67
N SER A 61 10.94 10.17 -8.77
CA SER A 61 11.22 10.84 -7.49
C SER A 61 11.96 12.17 -7.69
N LEU A 62 12.95 12.22 -8.56
CA LEU A 62 13.68 13.46 -8.86
C LEU A 62 12.76 14.55 -9.45
N ILE A 63 11.86 14.18 -10.37
CA ILE A 63 10.90 15.13 -10.95
C ILE A 63 10.05 15.74 -9.84
N TRP A 64 9.54 14.95 -8.92
CA TRP A 64 8.73 15.45 -7.81
C TRP A 64 9.55 16.28 -6.82
N LEU A 65 10.72 15.79 -6.38
CA LEU A 65 11.57 16.48 -5.40
C LEU A 65 12.00 17.87 -5.89
N ARG A 66 12.27 18.05 -7.20
CA ARG A 66 12.60 19.33 -7.80
C ARG A 66 11.46 20.34 -7.77
N THR A 67 10.21 19.92 -7.51
CA THR A 67 9.09 20.84 -7.29
C THR A 67 9.02 21.37 -5.86
N ARG A 68 9.87 20.90 -4.95
CA ARG A 68 9.93 21.39 -3.57
C ARG A 68 10.88 22.57 -3.45
N PRO A 69 10.63 23.51 -2.52
CA PRO A 69 11.64 24.50 -2.15
C PRO A 69 12.96 23.79 -1.79
N VAL A 70 14.09 24.35 -2.18
CA VAL A 70 15.42 23.73 -1.99
C VAL A 70 15.75 23.49 -0.50
N ASP A 71 15.23 24.32 0.38
CA ASP A 71 15.36 24.29 1.83
C ASP A 71 14.25 23.48 2.54
N HIS A 72 13.27 22.94 1.78
CA HIS A 72 12.25 22.08 2.35
C HIS A 72 12.88 20.87 3.04
N ARG A 73 12.51 20.63 4.30
CA ARG A 73 13.14 19.59 5.14
C ARG A 73 12.34 18.31 5.14
N PHE A 74 13.05 17.20 5.01
CA PHE A 74 12.57 15.84 5.19
C PHE A 74 13.18 15.26 6.46
N VAL A 75 12.36 14.61 7.29
CA VAL A 75 12.81 13.95 8.51
C VAL A 75 13.14 12.49 8.21
N TYR A 76 14.37 12.09 8.51
CA TYR A 76 14.87 10.72 8.41
C TYR A 76 15.26 10.24 9.82
N GLY A 77 14.26 9.93 10.65
CA GLY A 77 14.50 9.60 12.04
C GLY A 77 15.26 10.73 12.78
N PRO A 78 16.46 10.48 13.32
CA PRO A 78 17.22 11.50 14.05
C PRO A 78 17.87 12.56 13.14
N ARG A 79 17.76 12.43 11.81
CA ARG A 79 18.40 13.33 10.85
C ARG A 79 17.36 14.12 10.06
N GLU A 80 17.70 15.35 9.71
CA GLU A 80 16.96 16.17 8.76
C GLU A 80 17.79 16.38 7.52
N VAL A 81 17.15 16.36 6.35
CA VAL A 81 17.78 16.52 5.03
C VAL A 81 16.93 17.50 4.23
N THR A 82 17.57 18.46 3.57
CA THR A 82 16.89 19.38 2.66
C THR A 82 16.57 18.72 1.32
N ALA A 83 15.56 19.24 0.63
CA ALA A 83 15.25 18.80 -0.74
C ALA A 83 16.45 18.95 -1.67
N GLY A 84 17.21 20.04 -1.53
CA GLY A 84 18.42 20.28 -2.31
C GLY A 84 19.49 19.21 -2.10
N GLU A 85 19.77 18.82 -0.83
CA GLU A 85 20.73 17.74 -0.52
C GLU A 85 20.26 16.39 -1.07
N LEU A 86 18.96 16.07 -0.91
CA LEU A 86 18.39 14.82 -1.40
C LEU A 86 18.44 14.75 -2.93
N VAL A 87 18.03 15.81 -3.63
CA VAL A 87 18.12 15.92 -5.11
C VAL A 87 19.55 15.73 -5.56
N ALA A 88 20.51 16.47 -4.99
CA ALA A 88 21.90 16.40 -5.40
C ALA A 88 22.49 14.98 -5.21
N SER A 89 22.14 14.28 -4.12
CA SER A 89 22.60 12.90 -3.88
C SER A 89 21.97 11.89 -4.84
N LEU A 90 20.67 12.03 -5.14
CA LEU A 90 19.98 11.19 -6.11
C LEU A 90 20.46 11.44 -7.56
N GLU A 91 20.82 12.67 -7.92
CA GLU A 91 21.40 12.99 -9.23
C GLU A 91 22.77 12.30 -9.40
N ARG A 92 23.64 12.40 -8.39
CA ARG A 92 24.91 11.68 -8.43
C ARG A 92 24.76 10.16 -8.51
N LEU A 93 23.77 9.62 -7.80
CA LEU A 93 23.44 8.19 -7.94
C LEU A 93 22.98 7.89 -9.36
N ARG A 94 22.04 8.68 -9.94
CA ARG A 94 21.56 8.51 -11.31
C ARG A 94 22.70 8.48 -12.32
N ASP A 95 23.65 9.41 -12.17
CA ASP A 95 24.77 9.59 -13.11
C ASP A 95 25.78 8.44 -13.01
N ARG A 96 25.79 7.69 -11.91
CA ARG A 96 26.62 6.48 -11.73
C ARG A 96 25.96 5.20 -12.22
N LEU A 97 24.60 5.15 -12.27
CA LEU A 97 23.87 3.93 -12.64
C LEU A 97 23.93 3.71 -14.15
N THR A 98 24.51 2.61 -14.59
CA THR A 98 24.52 2.12 -15.97
C THR A 98 23.80 0.77 -16.06
N ASP A 99 23.26 0.44 -17.22
CA ASP A 99 22.37 -0.73 -17.37
C ASP A 99 23.12 -2.07 -17.25
N ASP A 100 24.45 -2.07 -17.36
CA ASP A 100 25.35 -3.25 -17.25
C ASP A 100 25.85 -3.52 -15.82
N MET A 101 25.49 -2.68 -14.85
CA MET A 101 25.92 -2.85 -13.47
C MET A 101 25.40 -4.14 -12.83
N SER A 102 26.29 -4.83 -12.12
CA SER A 102 25.89 -5.91 -11.22
C SER A 102 25.12 -5.39 -9.99
N SER A 103 24.35 -6.27 -9.34
CA SER A 103 23.67 -5.92 -8.07
C SER A 103 24.63 -5.39 -7.00
N GLN A 104 25.90 -5.86 -6.99
CA GLN A 104 26.92 -5.40 -6.06
C GLN A 104 27.39 -3.98 -6.41
N ASP A 105 27.57 -3.68 -7.71
CA ASP A 105 27.98 -2.34 -8.15
C ASP A 105 26.91 -1.31 -7.86
N VAL A 106 25.61 -1.65 -8.06
CA VAL A 106 24.48 -0.81 -7.65
C VAL A 106 24.53 -0.52 -6.15
N SER A 107 24.75 -1.54 -5.33
CA SER A 107 24.83 -1.38 -3.88
C SER A 107 26.01 -0.49 -3.49
N ASN A 108 27.17 -0.65 -4.12
CA ASN A 108 28.35 0.19 -3.89
C ASN A 108 28.08 1.64 -4.30
N ALA A 109 27.43 1.87 -5.45
CA ALA A 109 27.05 3.21 -5.91
C ALA A 109 26.09 3.90 -4.93
N VAL A 110 25.09 3.18 -4.42
CA VAL A 110 24.17 3.70 -3.41
C VAL A 110 24.89 4.00 -2.10
N LEU A 111 25.69 3.07 -1.59
CA LEU A 111 26.42 3.24 -0.33
C LEU A 111 27.52 4.31 -0.39
N ALA A 112 27.97 4.70 -1.58
CA ALA A 112 28.87 5.83 -1.74
C ALA A 112 28.21 7.17 -1.41
N GLU A 113 26.90 7.32 -1.66
CA GLU A 113 26.15 8.57 -1.50
C GLU A 113 25.24 8.59 -0.26
N PHE A 114 24.86 7.42 0.29
CA PHE A 114 23.86 7.31 1.35
C PHE A 114 24.32 6.46 2.51
N ASP A 115 23.82 6.80 3.71
CA ASP A 115 23.82 5.96 4.91
C ASP A 115 22.47 5.26 5.06
N LEU A 116 22.43 4.13 5.79
CA LEU A 116 21.21 3.39 6.07
C LEU A 116 20.69 3.70 7.46
N LEU A 117 19.36 3.90 7.53
CA LEU A 117 18.59 3.88 8.76
C LEU A 117 17.49 2.82 8.62
N GLU A 118 17.29 2.02 9.65
CA GLU A 118 16.30 0.95 9.67
C GLU A 118 14.97 1.47 10.24
N SER A 119 13.85 1.02 9.70
CA SER A 119 12.53 1.31 10.30
C SER A 119 12.47 0.75 11.73
N ALA A 120 11.93 1.51 12.65
CA ALA A 120 11.67 1.06 14.01
C ALA A 120 10.68 -0.13 14.06
N GLY A 121 9.92 -0.34 12.98
CA GLY A 121 8.95 -1.41 12.85
C GLY A 121 7.66 -1.18 13.64
N GLY A 122 6.83 -2.21 13.72
CA GLY A 122 5.65 -2.27 14.57
C GLY A 122 6.00 -2.59 16.03
N GLU A 123 4.98 -2.95 16.81
CA GLU A 123 5.14 -3.29 18.25
C GLU A 123 6.11 -4.45 18.48
N ASP A 124 6.24 -5.36 17.53
CA ASP A 124 7.18 -6.48 17.54
C ASP A 124 8.56 -6.14 16.92
N GLY A 125 8.72 -4.89 16.42
CA GLY A 125 9.94 -4.43 15.76
C GLY A 125 10.11 -4.94 14.33
N THR A 126 9.08 -5.58 13.75
CA THR A 126 9.08 -6.04 12.36
C THR A 126 8.28 -5.12 11.45
N VAL A 127 8.44 -5.28 10.14
CA VAL A 127 7.65 -4.54 9.13
C VAL A 127 6.80 -5.53 8.35
N LEU A 128 5.49 -5.33 8.37
CA LEU A 128 4.55 -6.09 7.56
C LEU A 128 4.51 -5.52 6.14
N PHE A 129 4.85 -6.36 5.18
CA PHE A 129 4.77 -6.08 3.76
C PHE A 129 3.49 -6.67 3.18
N THR A 130 2.74 -5.83 2.50
CA THR A 130 1.61 -6.21 1.64
C THR A 130 1.84 -5.66 0.25
N GLY A 131 0.96 -5.95 -0.69
CA GLY A 131 1.08 -5.46 -2.05
C GLY A 131 -0.18 -4.77 -2.53
N TYR A 132 -0.02 -3.88 -3.50
CA TYR A 132 -1.12 -3.33 -4.27
C TYR A 132 -0.78 -3.36 -5.76
N TYR A 133 -1.81 -3.28 -6.58
CA TYR A 133 -1.68 -3.36 -8.04
C TYR A 133 -2.73 -2.46 -8.70
N GLU A 134 -2.56 -2.20 -9.97
CA GLU A 134 -3.57 -1.52 -10.78
C GLU A 134 -4.51 -2.55 -11.42
N PRO A 135 -5.77 -2.64 -10.99
CA PRO A 135 -6.73 -3.53 -11.60
C PRO A 135 -6.94 -3.22 -13.08
N MET A 136 -7.07 -4.27 -13.89
CA MET A 136 -7.45 -4.16 -15.30
C MET A 136 -8.79 -4.85 -15.51
N LEU A 137 -9.75 -4.14 -16.07
CA LEU A 137 -11.08 -4.63 -16.35
C LEU A 137 -11.39 -4.53 -17.84
N ASP A 138 -12.08 -5.52 -18.38
CA ASP A 138 -12.68 -5.40 -19.71
C ASP A 138 -13.88 -4.45 -19.64
N GLY A 139 -13.92 -3.50 -20.56
CA GLY A 139 -14.91 -2.44 -20.58
C GLY A 139 -15.37 -2.04 -21.98
N SER A 140 -16.43 -1.25 -22.03
CA SER A 140 -16.97 -0.65 -23.24
C SER A 140 -17.33 0.80 -23.00
N MET A 141 -17.17 1.65 -24.01
CA MET A 141 -17.64 3.06 -23.96
C MET A 141 -19.16 3.16 -24.18
N THR A 142 -19.78 2.08 -24.62
CA THR A 142 -21.23 2.01 -24.82
C THR A 142 -21.83 0.85 -24.04
N ARG A 143 -23.04 1.03 -23.52
CA ARG A 143 -23.76 -0.04 -22.83
C ARG A 143 -24.17 -1.12 -23.82
N THR A 144 -23.92 -2.38 -23.45
CA THR A 144 -24.38 -3.58 -24.15
C THR A 144 -24.96 -4.57 -23.14
N ASP A 145 -25.50 -5.70 -23.60
CA ASP A 145 -25.97 -6.76 -22.69
C ASP A 145 -24.79 -7.36 -21.90
N GLU A 146 -23.63 -7.50 -22.51
CA GLU A 146 -22.40 -7.98 -21.85
C GLU A 146 -21.78 -6.93 -20.91
N TYR A 147 -21.70 -5.67 -21.37
CA TYR A 147 -21.11 -4.56 -20.61
C TYR A 147 -22.25 -3.68 -20.08
N SER A 148 -22.83 -4.06 -18.96
CA SER A 148 -24.05 -3.44 -18.43
C SER A 148 -23.88 -2.71 -17.09
N ILE A 149 -22.71 -2.85 -16.45
CA ILE A 149 -22.42 -2.29 -15.13
C ILE A 149 -21.66 -0.98 -15.31
N PRO A 150 -22.21 0.17 -14.84
CA PRO A 150 -21.59 1.46 -15.10
C PRO A 150 -20.41 1.72 -14.17
N VAL A 151 -19.35 2.29 -14.72
CA VAL A 151 -18.28 3.00 -14.00
C VAL A 151 -18.69 4.47 -13.94
N LEU A 152 -18.95 5.00 -12.74
CA LEU A 152 -19.59 6.31 -12.57
C LEU A 152 -18.56 7.41 -12.27
N SER A 153 -18.79 8.59 -12.86
CA SER A 153 -18.14 9.86 -12.46
C SER A 153 -18.77 10.42 -11.19
N ALA A 154 -18.06 11.36 -10.56
CA ALA A 154 -18.56 12.02 -9.36
C ALA A 154 -19.84 12.81 -9.66
N PRO A 155 -20.92 12.60 -8.87
CA PRO A 155 -22.16 13.37 -9.02
C PRO A 155 -21.97 14.84 -8.62
N ASP A 156 -22.69 15.71 -9.30
CA ASP A 156 -22.67 17.17 -9.05
C ASP A 156 -23.36 17.60 -7.74
N ASP A 157 -24.23 16.74 -7.19
CA ASP A 157 -24.91 16.95 -5.91
C ASP A 157 -24.20 16.31 -4.71
N LEU A 158 -23.03 15.71 -4.93
CA LEU A 158 -22.18 15.20 -3.85
C LEU A 158 -21.42 16.36 -3.21
N ILE A 159 -21.77 16.67 -1.98
CA ILE A 159 -21.21 17.78 -1.21
C ILE A 159 -20.20 17.24 -0.22
N GLU A 160 -18.95 17.73 -0.29
CA GLU A 160 -17.94 17.56 0.75
C GLU A 160 -17.98 18.77 1.68
N VAL A 161 -18.17 18.53 2.98
CA VAL A 161 -18.18 19.58 4.01
C VAL A 161 -17.00 19.34 4.93
N PRO A 162 -15.94 20.17 4.86
CA PRO A 162 -14.90 20.20 5.88
C PRO A 162 -15.49 20.72 7.18
N LEU A 163 -15.25 20.03 8.29
CA LEU A 163 -15.85 20.39 9.59
C LEU A 163 -14.97 21.32 10.41
N GLU A 164 -13.71 21.48 10.07
CA GLU A 164 -12.76 22.39 10.76
C GLU A 164 -13.30 23.83 10.94
N PRO A 165 -13.97 24.47 9.94
CA PRO A 165 -14.53 25.81 10.12
C PRO A 165 -15.62 25.91 11.17
N PHE A 166 -16.23 24.79 11.59
CA PHE A 166 -17.31 24.78 12.57
C PHE A 166 -16.81 24.67 14.01
N ALA A 167 -15.70 23.96 14.26
CA ALA A 167 -15.05 23.89 15.55
C ALA A 167 -13.64 23.26 15.42
N GLU A 168 -12.67 23.77 16.19
CA GLU A 168 -11.27 23.28 16.20
C GLU A 168 -11.15 21.79 16.50
N ARG A 169 -12.05 21.23 17.34
CA ARG A 169 -12.09 19.78 17.64
C ARG A 169 -12.34 18.89 16.41
N PHE A 170 -12.80 19.45 15.32
CA PHE A 170 -13.05 18.75 14.05
C PHE A 170 -11.94 18.95 13.04
N ALA A 171 -10.75 19.37 13.48
CA ALA A 171 -9.60 19.54 12.60
C ALA A 171 -9.34 18.27 11.77
N SER A 172 -9.23 18.44 10.45
CA SER A 172 -9.06 17.36 9.47
C SER A 172 -10.26 16.41 9.31
N GLU A 173 -11.39 16.67 9.94
CA GLU A 173 -12.63 15.90 9.73
C GLU A 173 -13.45 16.48 8.59
N LYS A 174 -14.11 15.61 7.85
CA LYS A 174 -15.05 16.00 6.78
C LYS A 174 -16.18 14.98 6.64
N VAL A 175 -17.32 15.44 6.20
CA VAL A 175 -18.46 14.61 5.88
C VAL A 175 -18.87 14.78 4.41
N PHE A 176 -19.48 13.74 3.85
CA PHE A 176 -20.00 13.75 2.50
C PHE A 176 -21.52 13.55 2.53
N GLY A 177 -22.23 14.29 1.74
CA GLY A 177 -23.68 14.22 1.72
C GLY A 177 -24.32 14.82 0.48
N ARG A 178 -25.63 14.92 0.51
CA ARG A 178 -26.48 15.61 -0.46
C ARG A 178 -27.52 16.44 0.27
N LEU A 179 -28.08 17.42 -0.39
CA LEU A 179 -29.17 18.21 0.19
C LEU A 179 -30.52 17.53 -0.01
N GLU A 180 -31.27 17.44 1.08
CA GLU A 180 -32.73 17.21 1.07
C GLU A 180 -33.42 18.44 1.64
N GLY A 181 -33.90 19.28 0.75
CA GLY A 181 -34.39 20.62 1.13
C GLY A 181 -33.26 21.45 1.77
N LYS A 182 -33.40 21.78 3.07
CA LYS A 182 -32.39 22.54 3.82
C LYS A 182 -31.49 21.67 4.69
N ARG A 183 -31.53 20.35 4.55
CA ARG A 183 -30.78 19.42 5.39
C ARG A 183 -29.70 18.73 4.57
N LEU A 184 -28.47 18.70 5.09
CA LEU A 184 -27.43 17.81 4.62
C LEU A 184 -27.71 16.40 5.17
N VAL A 185 -27.87 15.44 4.30
CA VAL A 185 -28.06 14.02 4.65
C VAL A 185 -26.94 13.19 4.03
N PRO A 186 -26.59 12.03 4.60
CA PRO A 186 -25.56 11.18 4.03
C PRO A 186 -25.84 10.83 2.57
N TYR A 187 -24.80 10.75 1.74
CA TYR A 187 -24.95 10.37 0.35
C TYR A 187 -25.43 8.92 0.20
N TRP A 188 -25.94 8.57 -0.98
CA TRP A 188 -26.43 7.24 -1.29
C TRP A 188 -25.38 6.18 -1.01
N ASN A 189 -25.76 5.05 -0.39
CA ASN A 189 -24.87 3.92 -0.16
C ASN A 189 -24.73 3.07 -1.44
N ARG A 190 -23.84 2.08 -1.42
CA ARG A 190 -23.57 1.19 -2.56
C ARG A 190 -24.84 0.52 -3.09
N SER A 191 -25.65 -0.05 -2.22
CA SER A 191 -26.90 -0.74 -2.61
C SER A 191 -27.88 0.19 -3.32
N GLU A 192 -28.04 1.42 -2.81
CA GLU A 192 -28.91 2.45 -3.41
C GLU A 192 -28.39 2.93 -4.77
N ILE A 193 -27.07 3.14 -4.91
CA ILE A 193 -26.41 3.53 -6.17
C ILE A 193 -26.59 2.41 -7.19
N ARG A 194 -26.28 1.17 -6.83
CA ARG A 194 -26.45 0.00 -7.67
C ARG A 194 -27.92 -0.24 -8.03
N GLY A 195 -28.84 0.06 -7.12
CA GLY A 195 -30.29 0.03 -7.32
C GLY A 195 -30.83 1.15 -8.22
N GLY A 196 -29.96 2.01 -8.77
CA GLY A 196 -30.32 2.98 -9.82
C GLY A 196 -30.64 4.39 -9.33
N LYS A 197 -30.30 4.77 -8.08
CA LYS A 197 -30.53 6.14 -7.59
C LYS A 197 -29.84 7.23 -8.43
N LEU A 198 -28.82 6.85 -9.21
CA LEU A 198 -28.09 7.77 -10.08
C LEU A 198 -28.32 7.53 -11.59
N SER A 199 -29.16 6.57 -11.98
CA SER A 199 -29.30 6.13 -13.38
C SER A 199 -29.78 7.20 -14.38
N GLN A 200 -30.44 8.26 -13.91
CA GLN A 200 -30.94 9.34 -14.79
C GLN A 200 -29.93 10.51 -14.91
N ARG A 201 -28.75 10.44 -14.28
CA ARG A 201 -27.83 11.58 -14.18
C ARG A 201 -26.74 11.63 -15.25
N LYS A 202 -26.67 10.61 -16.11
CA LYS A 202 -25.66 10.52 -17.20
C LYS A 202 -24.22 10.62 -16.68
N LEU A 203 -23.92 9.87 -15.62
CA LEU A 203 -22.62 9.85 -14.95
C LEU A 203 -21.69 8.75 -15.46
N GLU A 204 -22.16 7.93 -16.40
CA GLU A 204 -21.45 6.77 -16.89
C GLU A 204 -20.22 7.18 -17.71
N LEU A 205 -19.03 6.83 -17.22
CA LEU A 205 -17.76 6.98 -17.94
C LEU A 205 -17.55 5.83 -18.95
N ALA A 206 -17.92 4.63 -18.54
CA ALA A 206 -17.81 3.40 -19.29
C ALA A 206 -18.68 2.32 -18.64
N TRP A 207 -18.78 1.15 -19.25
CA TRP A 207 -19.45 -0.02 -18.71
C TRP A 207 -18.51 -1.20 -18.65
N VAL A 208 -18.65 -2.03 -17.59
CA VAL A 208 -17.89 -3.26 -17.40
C VAL A 208 -18.85 -4.45 -17.27
N ARG A 209 -18.32 -5.67 -17.40
CA ARG A 209 -19.11 -6.90 -17.31
C ARG A 209 -19.02 -7.58 -15.94
N ASP A 210 -17.98 -7.33 -15.17
CA ASP A 210 -17.71 -8.02 -13.91
C ASP A 210 -17.90 -7.08 -12.71
N PRO A 211 -18.98 -7.26 -11.90
CA PRO A 211 -19.24 -6.43 -10.73
C PRO A 211 -18.21 -6.66 -9.60
N VAL A 212 -17.60 -7.85 -9.52
CA VAL A 212 -16.59 -8.16 -8.52
C VAL A 212 -15.30 -7.45 -8.87
N ALA A 213 -14.90 -7.45 -10.15
CA ALA A 213 -13.73 -6.70 -10.59
C ALA A 213 -13.90 -5.20 -10.38
N LEU A 214 -15.08 -4.64 -10.69
CA LEU A 214 -15.38 -3.24 -10.42
C LEU A 214 -15.31 -2.91 -8.92
N PHE A 215 -15.88 -3.75 -8.07
CA PHE A 215 -15.77 -3.57 -6.61
C PHE A 215 -14.33 -3.50 -6.14
N PHE A 216 -13.46 -4.38 -6.62
CA PHE A 216 -12.03 -4.33 -6.25
C PHE A 216 -11.33 -3.09 -6.81
N MET A 217 -11.68 -2.65 -8.02
CA MET A 217 -11.18 -1.39 -8.57
C MET A 217 -11.59 -0.19 -7.72
N GLU A 218 -12.83 -0.17 -7.21
CA GLU A 218 -13.30 0.88 -6.29
C GLU A 218 -12.52 0.85 -4.95
N VAL A 219 -12.21 -0.33 -4.41
CA VAL A 219 -11.39 -0.48 -3.20
C VAL A 219 -9.96 0.02 -3.43
N GLN A 220 -9.38 -0.23 -4.61
CA GLN A 220 -8.05 0.25 -4.99
C GLN A 220 -8.04 1.75 -5.33
N GLY A 221 -9.18 2.31 -5.75
CA GLY A 221 -9.33 3.73 -6.11
C GLY A 221 -8.84 4.09 -7.51
N SER A 222 -8.26 3.16 -8.26
CA SER A 222 -7.82 3.36 -9.65
C SER A 222 -7.79 2.04 -10.41
N GLY A 223 -7.75 2.11 -11.73
CA GLY A 223 -7.61 0.94 -12.61
C GLY A 223 -7.54 1.32 -14.07
N THR A 224 -7.35 0.32 -14.92
CA THR A 224 -7.34 0.45 -16.38
C THR A 224 -8.51 -0.32 -16.97
N LEU A 225 -9.28 0.32 -17.83
CA LEU A 225 -10.32 -0.30 -18.65
C LEU A 225 -9.72 -0.67 -20.01
N ARG A 226 -9.69 -1.96 -20.34
CA ARG A 226 -9.37 -2.45 -21.66
C ARG A 226 -10.66 -2.47 -22.47
N LEU A 227 -10.76 -1.55 -23.43
CA LEU A 227 -11.99 -1.36 -24.19
C LEU A 227 -12.13 -2.37 -25.33
N THR A 228 -13.34 -2.53 -25.81
CA THR A 228 -13.70 -3.46 -26.90
C THR A 228 -12.99 -3.15 -28.24
N ASP A 229 -12.53 -1.92 -28.43
CA ASP A 229 -11.73 -1.50 -29.59
C ASP A 229 -10.21 -1.76 -29.41
N GLY A 230 -9.81 -2.39 -28.32
CA GLY A 230 -8.41 -2.68 -27.97
C GLY A 230 -7.69 -1.53 -27.31
N SER A 231 -8.28 -0.35 -27.21
CA SER A 231 -7.67 0.79 -26.51
C SER A 231 -7.76 0.62 -24.98
N GLU A 232 -6.87 1.31 -24.26
CA GLU A 232 -6.89 1.35 -22.80
C GLU A 232 -7.27 2.75 -22.31
N ARG A 233 -8.13 2.80 -21.28
CA ARG A 233 -8.50 4.03 -20.59
C ARG A 233 -8.27 3.87 -19.10
N ARG A 234 -7.43 4.70 -18.52
CA ARG A 234 -7.24 4.74 -17.08
C ARG A 234 -8.33 5.53 -16.41
N VAL A 235 -8.77 5.00 -15.26
CA VAL A 235 -9.67 5.68 -14.34
C VAL A 235 -9.01 5.78 -12.97
N GLY A 236 -9.24 6.87 -12.29
CA GLY A 236 -8.76 7.09 -10.93
C GLY A 236 -9.79 7.80 -10.08
N TYR A 237 -9.55 7.79 -8.79
CA TYR A 237 -10.43 8.38 -7.78
C TYR A 237 -10.81 9.81 -8.14
N ALA A 238 -12.09 10.08 -8.15
CA ALA A 238 -12.67 11.43 -8.24
C ALA A 238 -13.28 11.85 -6.90
N ALA A 239 -14.10 10.98 -6.32
CA ALA A 239 -14.75 11.20 -5.03
C ALA A 239 -15.19 9.87 -4.41
N SER A 240 -15.63 9.89 -3.15
CA SER A 240 -16.34 8.79 -2.51
C SER A 240 -17.67 9.28 -1.95
N ASN A 241 -18.60 8.36 -1.73
CA ASN A 241 -19.90 8.69 -1.12
C ASN A 241 -19.79 9.00 0.40
N GLY A 242 -18.59 8.97 0.99
CA GLY A 242 -18.34 9.26 2.39
C GLY A 242 -18.86 8.20 3.38
N ARG A 243 -19.38 7.07 2.90
CA ARG A 243 -19.76 5.96 3.78
C ARG A 243 -18.51 5.21 4.26
N PRO A 244 -18.53 4.68 5.49
CA PRO A 244 -17.39 3.92 6.02
C PRO A 244 -17.17 2.64 5.21
N TYR A 245 -15.90 2.29 4.99
CA TYR A 245 -15.53 1.01 4.42
C TYR A 245 -15.84 -0.13 5.39
N ARG A 246 -16.51 -1.18 4.90
CA ARG A 246 -16.76 -2.41 5.63
C ARG A 246 -16.19 -3.60 4.83
N SER A 247 -15.29 -4.36 5.47
CA SER A 247 -14.62 -5.48 4.83
C SER A 247 -15.57 -6.65 4.55
N ILE A 248 -15.77 -6.95 3.27
CA ILE A 248 -16.55 -8.13 2.85
C ILE A 248 -15.84 -9.44 3.18
N GLY A 249 -14.49 -9.44 3.27
CA GLY A 249 -13.72 -10.58 3.75
C GLY A 249 -13.98 -10.86 5.24
N SER A 250 -14.05 -9.82 6.07
CA SER A 250 -14.41 -9.97 7.49
C SER A 250 -15.83 -10.50 7.66
N LEU A 251 -16.78 -10.08 6.81
CA LEU A 251 -18.14 -10.61 6.80
C LEU A 251 -18.13 -12.13 6.57
N LEU A 252 -17.45 -12.59 5.49
CA LEU A 252 -17.43 -14.01 5.15
C LEU A 252 -16.68 -14.88 6.17
N ILE A 253 -15.69 -14.31 6.87
CA ILE A 253 -15.06 -14.99 8.01
C ILE A 253 -16.06 -15.12 9.17
N GLN A 254 -16.78 -14.06 9.52
CA GLN A 254 -17.78 -14.07 10.59
C GLN A 254 -18.93 -15.01 10.31
N GLU A 255 -19.33 -15.14 9.05
CA GLU A 255 -20.37 -16.08 8.60
C GLU A 255 -19.87 -17.53 8.49
N GLY A 256 -18.57 -17.78 8.73
CA GLY A 256 -17.95 -19.10 8.60
C GLY A 256 -17.84 -19.61 7.15
N ALA A 257 -18.04 -18.72 6.17
CA ALA A 257 -18.01 -19.06 4.74
C ALA A 257 -16.59 -19.27 4.21
N ILE A 258 -15.61 -18.57 4.77
CA ILE A 258 -14.18 -18.73 4.45
C ILE A 258 -13.41 -18.71 5.78
N PRO A 259 -12.61 -19.75 6.11
CA PRO A 259 -11.76 -19.74 7.28
C PRO A 259 -10.77 -18.58 7.25
N LYS A 260 -10.49 -17.96 8.40
CA LYS A 260 -9.60 -16.79 8.53
C LYS A 260 -8.21 -17.03 7.92
N GLU A 261 -7.69 -18.25 8.10
CA GLU A 261 -6.37 -18.68 7.65
C GLU A 261 -6.30 -18.81 6.12
N GLN A 262 -7.44 -19.04 5.47
CA GLN A 262 -7.57 -19.20 4.02
C GLN A 262 -8.01 -17.89 3.34
N MET A 263 -8.30 -16.83 4.10
CA MET A 263 -8.78 -15.58 3.56
C MET A 263 -7.69 -14.90 2.72
N SER A 264 -7.99 -14.74 1.45
CA SER A 264 -7.19 -14.00 0.47
C SER A 264 -8.11 -13.35 -0.56
N MET A 265 -7.61 -12.44 -1.37
CA MET A 265 -8.39 -11.85 -2.48
C MET A 265 -8.86 -12.94 -3.45
N GLN A 266 -8.02 -13.94 -3.75
CA GLN A 266 -8.32 -15.05 -4.63
C GLN A 266 -9.44 -15.94 -4.05
N ALA A 267 -9.36 -16.29 -2.76
CA ALA A 267 -10.41 -17.07 -2.07
C ALA A 267 -11.74 -16.31 -2.05
N LEU A 268 -11.70 -15.00 -1.80
CA LEU A 268 -12.87 -14.14 -1.82
C LEU A 268 -13.53 -14.09 -3.22
N ARG A 269 -12.72 -13.88 -4.28
CA ARG A 269 -13.22 -13.92 -5.67
C ARG A 269 -13.81 -15.29 -6.05
N ALA A 270 -13.12 -16.37 -5.69
CA ALA A 270 -13.59 -17.72 -5.94
C ALA A 270 -14.93 -18.00 -5.25
N TRP A 271 -15.06 -17.57 -3.98
CA TRP A 271 -16.30 -17.71 -3.25
C TRP A 271 -17.46 -16.92 -3.89
N LEU A 272 -17.23 -15.65 -4.27
CA LEU A 272 -18.23 -14.81 -4.94
C LEU A 272 -18.66 -15.39 -6.30
N ALA A 273 -17.74 -15.99 -7.05
CA ALA A 273 -18.02 -16.65 -8.31
C ALA A 273 -18.88 -17.93 -8.11
N ALA A 274 -18.58 -18.70 -7.05
CA ALA A 274 -19.34 -19.91 -6.69
C ALA A 274 -20.72 -19.62 -6.07
N ASN A 275 -20.95 -18.40 -5.56
CA ASN A 275 -22.18 -18.01 -4.87
C ASN A 275 -22.86 -16.77 -5.50
N PRO A 276 -23.26 -16.81 -6.79
CA PRO A 276 -23.77 -15.64 -7.51
C PRO A 276 -25.04 -15.05 -6.87
N ALA A 277 -25.89 -15.87 -6.26
CA ALA A 277 -27.10 -15.41 -5.57
C ALA A 277 -26.81 -14.57 -4.30
N GLN A 278 -25.66 -14.74 -3.68
CA GLN A 278 -25.25 -13.99 -2.48
C GLN A 278 -24.31 -12.84 -2.79
N ARG A 279 -23.78 -12.79 -4.02
CA ARG A 279 -22.77 -11.82 -4.43
C ARG A 279 -23.17 -10.39 -4.10
N ASP A 280 -24.35 -9.98 -4.53
CA ASP A 280 -24.82 -8.61 -4.38
C ASP A 280 -24.98 -8.23 -2.90
N ARG A 281 -25.52 -9.11 -2.06
CA ARG A 281 -25.61 -8.92 -0.62
C ARG A 281 -24.23 -8.71 0.01
N VAL A 282 -23.25 -9.53 -0.39
CA VAL A 282 -21.89 -9.44 0.15
C VAL A 282 -21.20 -8.16 -0.29
N LEU A 283 -21.29 -7.78 -1.57
CA LEU A 283 -20.72 -6.54 -2.07
C LEU A 283 -21.36 -5.31 -1.40
N ASP A 284 -22.67 -5.30 -1.20
CA ASP A 284 -23.43 -4.21 -0.58
C ASP A 284 -23.17 -4.06 0.93
N HIS A 285 -22.60 -5.08 1.60
CA HIS A 285 -22.13 -4.94 2.98
C HIS A 285 -21.13 -3.80 3.12
N ASN A 286 -20.31 -3.58 2.10
CA ASN A 286 -19.47 -2.39 2.02
C ASN A 286 -20.30 -1.22 1.46
N GLU A 287 -20.81 -0.36 2.33
CA GLU A 287 -21.60 0.82 1.94
C GLU A 287 -20.79 1.88 1.18
N SER A 288 -19.45 1.86 1.30
CA SER A 288 -18.57 2.79 0.61
C SER A 288 -18.61 2.56 -0.91
N TYR A 289 -18.71 3.65 -1.67
CA TYR A 289 -18.70 3.67 -3.14
C TYR A 289 -17.70 4.72 -3.62
N VAL A 290 -16.92 4.39 -4.64
CA VAL A 290 -15.92 5.29 -5.24
C VAL A 290 -16.38 5.70 -6.64
N PHE A 291 -16.34 7.00 -6.90
CA PHE A 291 -16.58 7.60 -8.21
C PHE A 291 -15.25 7.88 -8.90
N PHE A 292 -15.22 7.76 -10.20
CA PHE A 292 -14.01 7.82 -10.99
C PHE A 292 -13.96 9.03 -11.92
N ARG A 293 -12.78 9.28 -12.47
CA ARG A 293 -12.54 10.16 -13.61
C ARG A 293 -11.51 9.52 -14.52
N PHE A 294 -11.54 9.84 -15.82
CA PHE A 294 -10.44 9.43 -16.70
C PHE A 294 -9.15 10.12 -16.30
N LEU A 295 -8.06 9.37 -16.36
CA LEU A 295 -6.71 9.86 -16.11
C LEU A 295 -5.85 9.69 -17.36
N PRO A 296 -4.96 10.63 -17.67
CA PRO A 296 -3.93 10.44 -18.69
C PRO A 296 -2.79 9.58 -18.12
N GLY A 297 -2.02 8.93 -19.00
CA GLY A 297 -0.76 8.26 -18.65
C GLY A 297 -0.88 6.99 -17.83
N ALA A 298 0.22 6.57 -17.20
CA ALA A 298 0.35 5.35 -16.39
C ALA A 298 -0.14 5.56 -14.93
N ALA A 299 -0.04 4.50 -14.08
CA ALA A 299 -0.46 4.56 -12.67
C ALA A 299 0.30 5.65 -11.91
N VAL A 300 -0.45 6.51 -11.21
CA VAL A 300 0.10 7.67 -10.51
C VAL A 300 -0.11 7.49 -9.01
N GLY A 301 0.99 7.56 -8.25
CA GLY A 301 0.96 7.54 -6.80
C GLY A 301 0.64 8.89 -6.16
N SER A 302 0.71 8.97 -4.86
CA SER A 302 0.37 10.15 -4.06
C SER A 302 1.30 11.38 -4.31
N LEU A 303 2.42 11.16 -4.97
CA LEU A 303 3.29 12.24 -5.43
C LEU A 303 2.78 12.93 -6.72
N GLY A 304 1.72 12.42 -7.34
CA GLY A 304 1.29 12.88 -8.66
C GLY A 304 2.25 12.44 -9.78
N ARG A 305 3.07 11.41 -9.52
CA ARG A 305 4.06 10.85 -10.44
C ARG A 305 3.79 9.37 -10.69
N GLU A 306 4.27 8.87 -11.83
CA GLU A 306 4.09 7.46 -12.17
C GLU A 306 4.77 6.54 -11.14
N VAL A 307 4.07 5.48 -10.73
CA VAL A 307 4.61 4.43 -9.86
C VAL A 307 5.18 3.30 -10.71
N THR A 308 6.33 2.80 -10.30
CA THR A 308 7.09 1.78 -11.02
C THR A 308 6.88 0.40 -10.38
N PRO A 309 6.44 -0.64 -11.12
CA PRO A 309 6.23 -1.98 -10.59
C PRO A 309 7.47 -2.52 -9.86
N GLY A 310 7.28 -3.03 -8.65
CA GLY A 310 8.33 -3.57 -7.80
C GLY A 310 9.37 -2.55 -7.31
N ARG A 311 9.19 -1.26 -7.60
CA ARG A 311 10.11 -0.16 -7.23
C ARG A 311 9.47 0.95 -6.44
N SER A 312 8.14 1.10 -6.51
CA SER A 312 7.40 2.06 -5.71
C SER A 312 6.79 1.39 -4.51
N ILE A 313 6.88 2.05 -3.36
CA ILE A 313 6.24 1.63 -2.12
C ILE A 313 5.32 2.72 -1.59
N ALA A 314 4.29 2.29 -0.86
CA ALA A 314 3.44 3.14 -0.05
C ALA A 314 3.78 2.94 1.44
N THR A 315 3.95 4.05 2.16
CA THR A 315 4.23 4.07 3.60
C THR A 315 3.34 5.08 4.32
N ASP A 316 3.42 5.14 5.65
CA ASP A 316 2.78 6.21 6.42
C ASP A 316 3.48 7.55 6.14
N ALA A 317 2.80 8.41 5.38
CA ALA A 317 3.33 9.70 4.95
C ALA A 317 3.61 10.69 6.11
N ARG A 318 3.13 10.39 7.32
CA ARG A 318 3.39 11.19 8.53
C ARG A 318 4.73 10.83 9.15
N LEU A 319 5.27 9.64 8.87
CA LEU A 319 6.46 9.08 9.51
C LEU A 319 7.67 9.02 8.58
N PHE A 320 7.45 8.77 7.29
CA PHE A 320 8.53 8.52 6.34
C PHE A 320 8.63 9.58 5.25
N PRO A 321 9.85 9.94 4.82
CA PRO A 321 10.08 10.97 3.81
C PRO A 321 9.53 10.53 2.45
N LYS A 322 8.66 11.36 1.86
CA LYS A 322 8.14 11.14 0.51
C LYS A 322 9.24 11.34 -0.54
N GLY A 323 9.21 10.52 -1.60
CA GLY A 323 10.20 10.54 -2.67
C GLY A 323 11.56 9.99 -2.27
N GLY A 324 11.74 9.57 -1.00
CA GLY A 324 13.00 9.03 -0.49
C GLY A 324 13.33 7.65 -1.04
N LEU A 325 14.63 7.41 -1.25
CA LEU A 325 15.17 6.08 -1.57
C LEU A 325 15.10 5.21 -0.32
N ALA A 326 14.66 3.97 -0.51
CA ALA A 326 14.59 2.97 0.54
C ALA A 326 15.12 1.61 0.03
N PHE A 327 15.30 0.66 0.93
CA PHE A 327 15.64 -0.73 0.60
C PHE A 327 14.75 -1.65 1.40
N ILE A 328 14.24 -2.69 0.74
CA ILE A 328 13.34 -3.68 1.35
C ILE A 328 13.94 -5.07 1.30
N GLN A 329 13.68 -5.85 2.36
CA GLN A 329 14.00 -7.28 2.44
C GLN A 329 12.79 -8.01 2.99
N THR A 330 12.19 -8.88 2.18
CA THR A 330 11.01 -9.68 2.53
C THR A 330 10.91 -10.86 1.55
N ASP A 331 9.77 -11.56 1.51
CA ASP A 331 9.46 -12.56 0.49
C ASP A 331 8.26 -12.13 -0.34
N HIS A 332 8.18 -12.62 -1.60
CA HIS A 332 7.05 -12.38 -2.47
C HIS A 332 6.61 -13.66 -3.18
N PRO A 333 5.31 -13.79 -3.53
CA PRO A 333 4.82 -14.96 -4.24
C PRO A 333 5.13 -14.87 -5.73
N VAL A 334 5.58 -15.97 -6.31
CA VAL A 334 5.87 -16.12 -7.75
C VAL A 334 5.08 -17.31 -8.26
N LYS A 335 4.30 -17.10 -9.34
CA LYS A 335 3.63 -18.19 -10.05
C LYS A 335 4.64 -18.96 -10.89
N MET A 336 4.70 -20.25 -10.68
CA MET A 336 5.55 -21.17 -11.45
C MET A 336 4.85 -21.63 -12.73
N ALA A 337 5.62 -22.22 -13.66
CA ALA A 337 5.09 -22.70 -14.93
C ALA A 337 4.04 -23.82 -14.78
N ASP A 338 4.11 -24.60 -13.70
CA ASP A 338 3.13 -25.63 -13.35
C ASP A 338 1.86 -25.09 -12.68
N GLY A 339 1.77 -23.76 -12.51
CA GLY A 339 0.66 -23.07 -11.87
C GLY A 339 0.75 -22.99 -10.33
N SER A 340 1.72 -23.65 -9.71
CA SER A 340 1.99 -23.53 -8.27
C SER A 340 2.50 -22.14 -7.90
N VAL A 341 2.41 -21.77 -6.62
CA VAL A 341 2.95 -20.50 -6.10
C VAL A 341 4.09 -20.82 -5.15
N GLN A 342 5.24 -20.23 -5.40
CA GLN A 342 6.41 -20.31 -4.54
C GLN A 342 6.75 -18.95 -3.96
N TRP A 343 7.17 -18.93 -2.70
CA TRP A 343 7.70 -17.73 -2.06
C TRP A 343 9.19 -17.60 -2.35
N LYS A 344 9.60 -16.44 -2.87
CA LYS A 344 10.98 -16.14 -3.17
C LYS A 344 11.43 -14.89 -2.43
N PRO A 345 12.71 -14.82 -2.01
CA PRO A 345 13.26 -13.60 -1.43
C PRO A 345 13.05 -12.39 -2.35
N LEU A 346 12.67 -11.27 -1.76
CA LEU A 346 12.55 -9.96 -2.39
C LEU A 346 13.55 -9.02 -1.69
N SER A 347 14.56 -8.58 -2.41
CA SER A 347 15.61 -7.73 -1.88
C SER A 347 15.96 -6.65 -2.91
N ARG A 348 15.50 -5.39 -2.69
CA ARG A 348 15.70 -4.35 -3.71
C ARG A 348 15.61 -2.92 -3.20
N PHE A 349 16.24 -2.03 -3.94
CA PHE A 349 16.05 -0.59 -3.78
C PHE A 349 14.69 -0.17 -4.32
N VAL A 350 13.99 0.65 -3.56
CA VAL A 350 12.64 1.14 -3.88
C VAL A 350 12.52 2.63 -3.54
N PHE A 351 11.47 3.28 -4.02
CA PHE A 351 11.19 4.68 -3.70
C PHE A 351 9.84 4.82 -3.00
N ASN A 352 9.79 5.66 -1.96
CA ASN A 352 8.58 5.98 -1.23
C ASN A 352 7.72 6.99 -2.02
N GLN A 353 6.99 6.50 -3.02
CA GLN A 353 6.27 7.33 -4.01
C GLN A 353 4.76 7.36 -3.79
N ASP A 354 4.28 6.57 -2.83
CA ASP A 354 2.85 6.47 -2.59
C ASP A 354 2.50 6.45 -1.10
N THR A 355 1.21 6.49 -0.80
CA THR A 355 0.64 6.35 0.55
C THR A 355 -0.77 5.80 0.43
N GLY A 356 -1.27 5.18 1.48
CA GLY A 356 -2.63 4.65 1.53
C GLY A 356 -3.30 4.92 2.88
N GLY A 357 -4.63 5.05 2.87
CA GLY A 357 -5.41 5.29 4.08
C GLY A 357 -5.24 4.21 5.15
N ALA A 358 -4.98 2.97 4.73
CA ALA A 358 -4.74 1.81 5.60
C ALA A 358 -3.27 1.61 5.99
N ILE A 359 -2.33 2.38 5.41
CA ILE A 359 -0.90 2.26 5.67
C ILE A 359 -0.56 3.19 6.82
N ARG A 360 -0.51 2.63 8.04
CA ARG A 360 -0.30 3.38 9.27
C ARG A 360 0.83 2.78 10.11
N GLY A 361 1.64 3.65 10.71
CA GLY A 361 2.74 3.30 11.59
C GLY A 361 4.03 2.93 10.86
N ALA A 362 5.10 2.71 11.65
CA ALA A 362 6.43 2.40 11.13
C ALA A 362 6.57 0.94 10.66
N GLY A 363 5.65 0.06 11.07
CA GLY A 363 5.65 -1.37 10.75
C GLY A 363 4.81 -1.79 9.53
N ARG A 364 4.49 -0.86 8.61
CA ARG A 364 3.63 -1.17 7.46
C ARG A 364 4.16 -0.61 6.15
N VAL A 365 4.24 -1.46 5.12
CA VAL A 365 4.64 -1.11 3.75
C VAL A 365 3.76 -1.84 2.76
N ASP A 366 3.30 -1.15 1.71
CA ASP A 366 2.68 -1.77 0.54
C ASP A 366 3.60 -1.61 -0.68
N VAL A 367 3.87 -2.72 -1.39
CA VAL A 367 4.67 -2.73 -2.61
C VAL A 367 3.77 -2.64 -3.83
N PHE A 368 4.05 -1.73 -4.76
CA PHE A 368 3.35 -1.66 -6.04
C PHE A 368 3.84 -2.74 -6.99
N TRP A 369 2.95 -3.61 -7.45
CA TRP A 369 3.29 -4.73 -8.33
C TRP A 369 2.99 -4.48 -9.82
N GLY A 370 2.43 -3.30 -10.15
CA GLY A 370 2.02 -3.00 -11.52
C GLY A 370 0.62 -3.46 -11.84
N ARG A 371 0.41 -4.07 -13.00
CA ARG A 371 -0.90 -4.50 -13.50
C ARG A 371 -0.84 -5.92 -14.09
N GLY A 372 -2.00 -6.52 -14.25
CA GLY A 372 -2.18 -7.84 -14.84
C GLY A 372 -2.16 -8.98 -13.81
N PRO A 373 -2.31 -10.24 -14.28
CA PRO A 373 -2.54 -11.40 -13.42
C PRO A 373 -1.42 -11.70 -12.41
N GLU A 374 -0.17 -11.46 -12.78
CA GLU A 374 0.98 -11.66 -11.88
C GLU A 374 1.02 -10.61 -10.77
N ALA A 375 0.72 -9.35 -11.12
CA ALA A 375 0.64 -8.27 -10.15
C ALA A 375 -0.54 -8.48 -9.19
N GLU A 376 -1.70 -8.92 -9.69
CA GLU A 376 -2.86 -9.27 -8.87
C GLU A 376 -2.55 -10.43 -7.92
N LEU A 377 -1.85 -11.47 -8.40
CA LEU A 377 -1.43 -12.58 -7.56
C LEU A 377 -0.51 -12.09 -6.43
N ALA A 378 0.54 -11.35 -6.79
CA ALA A 378 1.53 -10.86 -5.84
C ALA A 378 0.87 -9.94 -4.79
N ALA A 379 0.09 -8.97 -5.24
CA ALA A 379 -0.63 -8.06 -4.34
C ALA A 379 -1.65 -8.76 -3.45
N GLY A 380 -2.39 -9.73 -4.02
CA GLY A 380 -3.46 -10.43 -3.31
C GLY A 380 -2.98 -11.43 -2.26
N MET A 381 -1.77 -11.96 -2.41
CA MET A 381 -1.20 -12.96 -1.49
C MET A 381 -0.15 -12.39 -0.54
N MET A 382 0.49 -11.27 -0.88
CA MET A 382 1.60 -10.73 -0.09
C MET A 382 1.15 -10.26 1.28
N LYS A 383 1.64 -10.94 2.32
CA LYS A 383 1.45 -10.62 3.73
C LYS A 383 2.65 -11.18 4.51
N GLN A 384 3.82 -10.58 4.34
CA GLN A 384 5.07 -11.12 4.84
C GLN A 384 5.76 -10.15 5.79
N GLN A 385 6.43 -10.68 6.78
CA GLN A 385 7.32 -9.90 7.63
C GLN A 385 8.64 -9.65 6.90
N GLY A 386 9.28 -8.52 7.21
CA GLY A 386 10.55 -8.17 6.62
C GLY A 386 11.19 -6.96 7.26
N ARG A 387 12.17 -6.39 6.56
CA ARG A 387 12.94 -5.22 6.99
C ARG A 387 12.82 -4.09 5.97
N LEU A 388 12.64 -2.88 6.46
CA LEU A 388 12.61 -1.65 5.68
C LEU A 388 13.77 -0.75 6.12
N PHE A 389 14.53 -0.25 5.16
CA PHE A 389 15.60 0.72 5.38
C PHE A 389 15.35 1.96 4.54
N PHE A 390 15.63 3.12 5.09
CA PHE A 390 15.71 4.36 4.32
C PHE A 390 17.15 4.79 4.13
N LEU A 391 17.45 5.29 2.95
CA LEU A 391 18.75 5.76 2.52
C LEU A 391 18.79 7.28 2.72
N VAL A 392 19.59 7.73 3.67
CA VAL A 392 19.74 9.15 3.99
C VAL A 392 21.05 9.68 3.40
N PRO A 393 21.06 10.82 2.67
CA PRO A 393 22.25 11.41 2.12
C PRO A 393 23.38 11.52 3.15
N LYS A 394 24.60 11.14 2.77
CA LYS A 394 25.79 11.35 3.61
C LYS A 394 26.06 12.85 3.78
N PRO A 395 26.43 13.30 4.99
CA PRO A 395 26.86 14.67 5.19
C PRO A 395 28.06 14.98 4.28
N ARG A 396 28.00 16.08 3.56
CA ARG A 396 29.17 16.60 2.84
C ARG A 396 29.82 17.72 3.65
N VAL A 397 31.08 17.59 3.91
CA VAL A 397 31.87 18.69 4.38
C VAL A 397 31.99 19.68 3.21
N THR A 398 31.29 20.80 3.30
CA THR A 398 31.53 21.94 2.41
C THR A 398 32.93 22.43 2.76
N VAL A 399 33.94 22.04 1.98
CA VAL A 399 35.22 22.73 2.03
C VAL A 399 34.93 24.14 1.54
N ALA A 400 34.87 25.10 2.46
CA ALA A 400 34.82 26.48 2.08
C ALA A 400 36.09 26.72 1.24
N THR A 401 35.89 27.02 -0.03
CA THR A 401 36.99 27.47 -0.89
C THR A 401 37.47 28.80 -0.33
N PRO A 402 38.78 28.97 -0.12
CA PRO A 402 39.35 30.18 0.47
C PRO A 402 39.11 31.42 -0.39
#